data_ac78d6ff9c792d644e827fc1a6e85a31
#
_entry.id   ac78d6ff9c792d644e827fc1a6e85a31
#
_cell.length_a   1.000
_cell.length_b   1.000
_cell.length_c   1.000
_cell.angle_alpha   90.00
_cell.angle_beta   90.00
_cell.angle_gamma   90.00
#
_symmetry.space_group_name_H-M   'P 1'
#
loop_
_entity.id
_entity.type
_entity.pdbx_description
1 polymer ?
#
loop_
_entity_poly.entity_id
_entity_poly.type
_entity_poly.pdbx_seq_one_letter_code
_entity_poly.pdbx_strand_id
1 'polypeptide(L)'
;MRLFILTRHAHSTLNVEGRINGDPSVPVPLTDAGRAAAALLGHQLSALGLDLCVHTRFPRTRETAECILQGRHVALIEERLLDDIDVGDLEGDTIADYRAWKRAHLRSDPFPGGESLDDAGRRYARAFRRLLDRDETVTLVVCHEIPIRYALNAAAGSDSLDAPAHEIPNATPFLFDEETLARAADGIEALSRPS
;
A
#
# COMPACT_ATOMS: atom_id res chain seq x y z
N MET A 1 -3.48 2.77 -23.26
CA MET A 1 -4.12 2.42 -21.96
C MET A 1 -3.01 2.08 -21.00
N ARG A 2 -2.91 2.82 -19.89
CA ARG A 2 -1.92 2.54 -18.85
C ARG A 2 -2.48 1.54 -17.84
N LEU A 3 -1.61 0.70 -17.27
CA LEU A 3 -1.97 -0.31 -16.28
C LEU A 3 -1.13 -0.10 -15.01
N PHE A 4 -1.80 0.00 -13.88
CA PHE A 4 -1.20 0.06 -12.55
C PHE A 4 -1.54 -1.22 -11.79
N ILE A 5 -0.51 -1.93 -11.36
CA ILE A 5 -0.64 -3.19 -10.62
C ILE A 5 -0.24 -2.89 -9.17
N LEU A 6 -1.22 -2.73 -8.29
CA LEU A 6 -0.97 -2.52 -6.87
C LEU A 6 -0.88 -3.86 -6.16
N THR A 7 0.12 -4.04 -5.32
CA THR A 7 0.23 -5.23 -4.46
C THR A 7 0.70 -4.86 -3.06
N ARG A 8 0.11 -5.50 -2.06
CA ARG A 8 0.62 -5.43 -0.69
C ARG A 8 1.95 -6.18 -0.63
N HIS A 9 2.93 -5.65 0.12
CA HIS A 9 4.18 -6.35 0.39
C HIS A 9 3.91 -7.81 0.80
N ALA A 10 4.85 -8.70 0.53
CA ALA A 10 4.77 -10.10 0.91
C ALA A 10 4.87 -10.25 2.46
N HIS A 11 4.59 -11.44 2.96
CA HIS A 11 4.47 -11.71 4.39
C HIS A 11 5.78 -11.43 5.13
N SER A 12 5.73 -10.55 6.13
CA SER A 12 6.87 -10.13 6.95
C SER A 12 6.86 -10.80 8.32
N THR A 13 7.96 -10.70 9.05
CA THR A 13 8.10 -11.26 10.40
C THR A 13 7.06 -10.69 11.37
N LEU A 14 6.81 -9.37 11.36
CA LEU A 14 5.79 -8.77 12.22
C LEU A 14 4.35 -9.14 11.81
N ASN A 15 4.11 -9.50 10.54
CA ASN A 15 2.81 -10.05 10.16
C ASN A 15 2.55 -11.40 10.86
N VAL A 16 3.58 -12.25 11.00
CA VAL A 16 3.47 -13.52 11.74
C VAL A 16 3.16 -13.28 13.22
N GLU A 17 3.78 -12.25 13.80
CA GLU A 17 3.62 -11.91 15.22
C GLU A 17 2.29 -11.15 15.49
N GLY A 18 1.55 -10.76 14.46
CA GLY A 18 0.34 -9.95 14.59
C GLY A 18 0.60 -8.56 15.16
N ARG A 19 1.75 -7.98 14.84
CA ARG A 19 2.19 -6.65 15.27
C ARG A 19 2.15 -5.66 14.12
N ILE A 20 1.97 -4.39 14.46
CA ILE A 20 1.98 -3.26 13.52
C ILE A 20 3.39 -2.68 13.38
N ASN A 21 3.66 -2.11 12.21
CA ASN A 21 4.87 -1.36 11.93
C ASN A 21 4.55 -0.22 10.98
N GLY A 22 4.50 0.99 11.49
CA GLY A 22 4.31 2.25 10.78
C GLY A 22 5.60 3.08 10.63
N ASP A 23 6.70 2.64 11.22
CA ASP A 23 8.01 3.31 11.12
C ASP A 23 8.92 2.59 10.10
N PRO A 24 9.29 3.24 8.97
CA PRO A 24 10.17 2.65 7.97
C PRO A 24 11.61 2.46 8.45
N SER A 25 12.02 3.09 9.55
CA SER A 25 13.35 2.91 10.14
C SER A 25 13.50 1.59 10.89
N VAL A 26 12.39 0.96 11.27
CA VAL A 26 12.38 -0.35 11.92
C VAL A 26 12.59 -1.45 10.87
N PRO A 27 13.68 -2.24 10.94
CA PRO A 27 13.98 -3.25 9.94
C PRO A 27 13.08 -4.48 10.11
N VAL A 28 12.05 -4.60 9.28
CA VAL A 28 11.12 -5.73 9.28
C VAL A 28 11.29 -6.52 7.97
N PRO A 29 12.03 -7.65 7.98
CA PRO A 29 12.27 -8.45 6.79
C PRO A 29 11.06 -9.31 6.42
N LEU A 30 11.05 -9.78 5.17
CA LEU A 30 10.13 -10.83 4.74
C LEU A 30 10.46 -12.17 5.41
N THR A 31 9.45 -13.01 5.55
CA THR A 31 9.65 -14.43 5.85
C THR A 31 10.09 -15.19 4.61
N ASP A 32 10.61 -16.42 4.76
CA ASP A 32 10.92 -17.27 3.59
C ASP A 32 9.69 -17.57 2.77
N ALA A 33 8.55 -17.83 3.41
CA ALA A 33 7.26 -17.98 2.73
C ALA A 33 6.84 -16.69 2.00
N GLY A 34 7.12 -15.51 2.59
CA GLY A 34 6.88 -14.21 1.95
C GLY A 34 7.74 -14.04 0.70
N ARG A 35 9.04 -14.33 0.77
CA ARG A 35 9.94 -14.30 -0.41
C ARG A 35 9.47 -15.24 -1.51
N ALA A 36 9.07 -16.46 -1.17
CA ALA A 36 8.52 -17.42 -2.12
C ALA A 36 7.22 -16.93 -2.78
N ALA A 37 6.31 -16.32 -2.01
CA ALA A 37 5.08 -15.73 -2.54
C ALA A 37 5.35 -14.54 -3.48
N ALA A 38 6.32 -13.68 -3.15
CA ALA A 38 6.73 -12.58 -4.01
C ALA A 38 7.35 -13.08 -5.33
N ALA A 39 8.20 -14.10 -5.27
CA ALA A 39 8.77 -14.73 -6.46
C ALA A 39 7.69 -15.38 -7.34
N LEU A 40 6.69 -16.03 -6.74
CA LEU A 40 5.54 -16.59 -7.46
C LEU A 40 4.74 -15.48 -8.18
N LEU A 41 4.50 -14.36 -7.52
CA LEU A 41 3.87 -13.20 -8.15
C LEU A 41 4.71 -12.70 -9.33
N GLY A 42 6.05 -12.66 -9.21
CA GLY A 42 6.95 -12.34 -10.30
C GLY A 42 6.77 -13.25 -11.50
N HIS A 43 6.62 -14.55 -11.27
CA HIS A 43 6.30 -15.53 -12.33
C HIS A 43 4.94 -15.28 -12.98
N GLN A 44 3.91 -14.99 -12.18
CA GLN A 44 2.56 -14.67 -12.70
C GLN A 44 2.57 -13.43 -13.60
N LEU A 45 3.40 -12.44 -13.27
CA LEU A 45 3.56 -11.20 -14.01
C LEU A 45 4.61 -11.29 -15.13
N SER A 46 5.20 -12.47 -15.41
CA SER A 46 6.33 -12.62 -16.35
C SER A 46 5.99 -12.23 -17.78
N ALA A 47 4.75 -12.42 -18.22
CA ALA A 47 4.28 -12.05 -19.56
C ALA A 47 4.03 -10.54 -19.74
N LEU A 48 4.02 -9.76 -18.65
CA LEU A 48 3.78 -8.33 -18.70
C LEU A 48 5.10 -7.57 -18.87
N GLY A 49 5.13 -6.65 -19.82
CA GLY A 49 6.22 -5.68 -19.98
C GLY A 49 6.13 -4.60 -18.92
N LEU A 50 6.71 -4.84 -17.72
CA LEU A 50 6.76 -3.80 -16.68
C LEU A 50 7.78 -2.72 -17.08
N ASP A 51 7.36 -1.46 -17.06
CA ASP A 51 8.22 -0.30 -17.34
C ASP A 51 8.82 0.29 -16.07
N LEU A 52 8.06 0.21 -14.96
CA LEU A 52 8.43 0.79 -13.68
C LEU A 52 7.95 -0.11 -12.54
N CYS A 53 8.75 -0.18 -11.47
CA CYS A 53 8.33 -0.68 -10.17
C CYS A 53 8.52 0.41 -9.11
N VAL A 54 7.48 0.63 -8.32
CA VAL A 54 7.45 1.59 -7.22
C VAL A 54 7.38 0.83 -5.91
N HIS A 55 8.18 1.21 -4.94
CA HIS A 55 8.10 0.72 -3.56
C HIS A 55 8.08 1.88 -2.57
N THR A 56 7.82 1.59 -1.30
CA THR A 56 7.83 2.58 -0.22
C THR A 56 9.18 2.58 0.51
N ARG A 57 9.36 3.44 1.51
CA ARG A 57 10.59 3.44 2.34
C ARG A 57 10.80 2.17 3.16
N PHE A 58 9.75 1.36 3.34
CA PHE A 58 9.80 0.16 4.17
C PHE A 58 10.61 -0.96 3.52
N PRO A 59 11.60 -1.56 4.24
CA PRO A 59 12.41 -2.65 3.71
C PRO A 59 11.60 -3.81 3.13
N ARG A 60 10.47 -4.17 3.76
CA ARG A 60 9.58 -5.25 3.29
C ARG A 60 8.97 -5.00 1.90
N THR A 61 8.67 -3.74 1.54
CA THR A 61 8.14 -3.41 0.20
C THR A 61 9.24 -3.50 -0.85
N ARG A 62 10.43 -3.00 -0.54
CA ARG A 62 11.60 -3.08 -1.41
C ARG A 62 12.01 -4.54 -1.64
N GLU A 63 12.14 -5.34 -0.59
CA GLU A 63 12.48 -6.77 -0.68
C GLU A 63 11.43 -7.53 -1.51
N THR A 64 10.13 -7.22 -1.35
CA THR A 64 9.05 -7.77 -2.18
C THR A 64 9.25 -7.42 -3.65
N ALA A 65 9.52 -6.15 -3.96
CA ALA A 65 9.76 -5.68 -5.32
C ALA A 65 10.98 -6.38 -5.95
N GLU A 66 12.08 -6.49 -5.23
CA GLU A 66 13.30 -7.17 -5.67
C GLU A 66 13.04 -8.65 -5.98
N CYS A 67 12.25 -9.37 -5.15
CA CYS A 67 11.84 -10.74 -5.42
C CYS A 67 10.96 -10.88 -6.67
N ILE A 68 9.99 -9.96 -6.87
CA ILE A 68 9.13 -9.96 -8.05
C ILE A 68 9.93 -9.70 -9.33
N LEU A 69 10.91 -8.80 -9.25
CA LEU A 69 11.70 -8.36 -10.41
C LEU A 69 12.92 -9.23 -10.71
N GLN A 70 13.13 -10.32 -9.98
CA GLN A 70 14.31 -11.16 -10.14
C GLN A 70 14.49 -11.57 -11.62
N GLY A 71 15.68 -11.26 -12.18
CA GLY A 71 16.01 -11.52 -13.58
C GLY A 71 15.40 -10.55 -14.60
N ARG A 72 14.79 -9.44 -14.16
CA ARG A 72 14.19 -8.40 -15.01
C ARG A 72 14.93 -7.08 -14.86
N HIS A 73 15.07 -6.34 -15.96
CA HIS A 73 15.64 -4.99 -15.96
C HIS A 73 14.52 -3.95 -15.96
N VAL A 74 13.95 -3.69 -14.79
CA VAL A 74 12.88 -2.72 -14.58
C VAL A 74 13.39 -1.63 -13.62
N ALA A 75 13.11 -0.36 -13.92
CA ALA A 75 13.44 0.74 -13.02
C ALA A 75 12.70 0.57 -11.69
N LEU A 76 13.42 0.74 -10.57
CA LEU A 76 12.89 0.64 -9.21
C LEU A 76 13.03 2.01 -8.53
N ILE A 77 11.91 2.60 -8.10
CA ILE A 77 11.90 3.91 -7.44
C ILE A 77 11.14 3.86 -6.12
N GLU A 78 11.51 4.78 -5.21
CA GLU A 78 10.86 4.96 -3.93
C GLU A 78 9.79 6.06 -3.99
N GLU A 79 8.57 5.77 -3.48
CA GLU A 79 7.50 6.76 -3.30
C GLU A 79 7.02 6.76 -1.84
N ARG A 80 7.52 7.72 -1.08
CA ARG A 80 7.22 7.88 0.35
C ARG A 80 5.76 8.24 0.65
N LEU A 81 5.03 8.82 -0.32
CA LEU A 81 3.61 9.10 -0.12
C LEU A 81 2.76 7.83 -0.05
N LEU A 82 3.31 6.66 -0.42
CA LEU A 82 2.66 5.35 -0.28
C LEU A 82 3.13 4.57 0.95
N ASP A 83 3.92 5.17 1.84
CA ASP A 83 4.31 4.55 3.11
C ASP A 83 3.07 4.10 3.90
N ASP A 84 3.24 3.10 4.76
CA ASP A 84 2.18 2.71 5.68
C ASP A 84 1.82 3.88 6.61
N ILE A 85 0.70 3.75 7.31
CA ILE A 85 0.29 4.77 8.26
C ILE A 85 1.30 4.89 9.40
N ASP A 86 1.66 6.12 9.72
CA ASP A 86 2.44 6.42 10.92
C ASP A 86 1.54 6.31 12.16
N VAL A 87 1.74 5.24 12.92
CA VAL A 87 0.94 4.95 14.12
C VAL A 87 1.58 5.53 15.40
N GLY A 88 2.72 6.23 15.27
CA GLY A 88 3.40 6.88 16.39
C GLY A 88 3.67 5.95 17.55
N ASP A 89 3.15 6.28 18.74
CA ASP A 89 3.38 5.54 19.98
C ASP A 89 2.82 4.10 19.98
N LEU A 90 1.99 3.72 18.98
CA LEU A 90 1.50 2.36 18.80
C LEU A 90 2.45 1.48 17.97
N GLU A 91 3.64 1.99 17.59
CA GLU A 91 4.64 1.20 16.86
C GLU A 91 5.02 -0.06 17.63
N GLY A 92 4.94 -1.23 16.98
CA GLY A 92 5.22 -2.53 17.58
C GLY A 92 4.10 -3.11 18.45
N ASP A 93 3.01 -2.41 18.66
CA ASP A 93 1.82 -2.92 19.34
C ASP A 93 1.08 -3.98 18.52
N THR A 94 0.10 -4.63 19.12
CA THR A 94 -0.68 -5.66 18.43
C THR A 94 -1.71 -5.06 17.46
N ILE A 95 -2.10 -5.84 16.45
CA ILE A 95 -3.23 -5.47 15.57
C ILE A 95 -4.52 -5.27 16.38
N ALA A 96 -4.68 -5.97 17.52
CA ALA A 96 -5.83 -5.81 18.39
C ALA A 96 -5.86 -4.42 19.04
N ASP A 97 -4.73 -3.92 19.52
CA ASP A 97 -4.60 -2.58 20.12
C ASP A 97 -4.88 -1.49 19.07
N TYR A 98 -4.30 -1.61 17.89
CA TYR A 98 -4.60 -0.72 16.74
C TYR A 98 -6.09 -0.68 16.42
N ARG A 99 -6.74 -1.86 16.35
CA ARG A 99 -8.18 -1.95 16.08
C ARG A 99 -9.01 -1.37 17.23
N ALA A 100 -8.57 -1.52 18.48
CA ALA A 100 -9.22 -0.93 19.64
C ALA A 100 -9.16 0.60 19.60
N TRP A 101 -7.98 1.15 19.29
CA TRP A 101 -7.79 2.59 19.12
C TRP A 101 -8.73 3.14 18.02
N LYS A 102 -8.75 2.51 16.83
CA LYS A 102 -9.63 2.91 15.71
C LYS A 102 -11.12 2.91 16.05
N ARG A 103 -11.58 2.00 16.91
CA ARG A 103 -12.99 1.96 17.32
C ARG A 103 -13.36 3.06 18.30
N ALA A 104 -12.39 3.59 19.02
CA ALA A 104 -12.58 4.64 20.04
C ALA A 104 -12.41 6.07 19.50
N HIS A 105 -11.90 6.23 18.28
CA HIS A 105 -11.51 7.52 17.72
C HIS A 105 -12.10 7.73 16.31
N LEU A 106 -12.20 8.99 15.89
CA LEU A 106 -12.59 9.36 14.54
C LEU A 106 -11.40 9.14 13.57
N ARG A 107 -11.69 9.05 12.28
CA ARG A 107 -10.66 8.95 11.25
C ARG A 107 -9.74 10.17 11.19
N SER A 108 -10.25 11.34 11.59
CA SER A 108 -9.51 12.60 11.66
C SER A 108 -8.62 12.72 12.90
N ASP A 109 -8.82 11.85 13.92
CA ASP A 109 -7.99 11.88 15.11
C ASP A 109 -6.62 11.25 14.80
N PRO A 110 -5.50 11.96 15.06
CA PRO A 110 -4.17 11.39 14.82
C PRO A 110 -3.84 10.34 15.87
N PHE A 111 -3.12 9.29 15.48
CA PHE A 111 -2.46 8.41 16.44
C PHE A 111 -1.51 9.22 17.32
N PRO A 112 -1.36 8.91 18.61
CA PRO A 112 -0.42 9.62 19.48
C PRO A 112 0.99 9.60 18.88
N GLY A 113 1.55 10.78 18.58
CA GLY A 113 2.85 10.89 17.92
C GLY A 113 2.90 10.54 16.43
N GLY A 114 1.75 10.17 15.83
CA GLY A 114 1.63 9.75 14.43
C GLY A 114 0.71 10.64 13.58
N GLU A 115 0.21 10.09 12.47
CA GLU A 115 -0.75 10.76 11.59
C GLU A 115 -2.18 10.22 11.79
N SER A 116 -3.19 10.93 11.28
CA SER A 116 -4.56 10.43 11.22
C SER A 116 -4.78 9.57 9.97
N LEU A 117 -5.86 8.75 9.98
CA LEU A 117 -6.27 7.98 8.79
C LEU A 117 -6.65 8.89 7.61
N ASP A 118 -7.14 10.09 7.89
CA ASP A 118 -7.48 11.06 6.86
C ASP A 118 -6.24 11.78 6.31
N ASP A 119 -5.21 12.04 7.14
CA ASP A 119 -3.90 12.52 6.67
C ASP A 119 -3.25 11.50 5.74
N ALA A 120 -3.23 10.23 6.14
CA ALA A 120 -2.74 9.14 5.32
C ALA A 120 -3.53 9.04 4.00
N GLY A 121 -4.86 9.12 4.04
CA GLY A 121 -5.71 9.11 2.85
C GLY A 121 -5.35 10.23 1.86
N ARG A 122 -5.24 11.48 2.34
CA ARG A 122 -4.80 12.61 1.50
C ARG A 122 -3.42 12.40 0.90
N ARG A 123 -2.51 11.78 1.64
CA ARG A 123 -1.16 11.43 1.18
C ARG A 123 -1.23 10.39 0.07
N TYR A 124 -2.04 9.33 0.21
CA TYR A 124 -2.23 8.30 -0.82
C TYR A 124 -2.86 8.85 -2.10
N ALA A 125 -3.89 9.70 -1.99
CA ALA A 125 -4.49 10.35 -3.16
C ALA A 125 -3.45 11.13 -3.98
N ARG A 126 -2.56 11.89 -3.30
CA ARG A 126 -1.46 12.59 -3.95
C ARG A 126 -0.47 11.64 -4.62
N ALA A 127 -0.16 10.50 -3.99
CA ALA A 127 0.71 9.49 -4.58
C ALA A 127 0.12 8.92 -5.88
N PHE A 128 -1.16 8.56 -5.87
CA PHE A 128 -1.82 8.02 -7.06
C PHE A 128 -1.87 9.05 -8.20
N ARG A 129 -2.07 10.34 -7.91
CA ARG A 129 -1.97 11.39 -8.92
C ARG A 129 -0.58 11.50 -9.51
N ARG A 130 0.49 11.43 -8.68
CA ARG A 130 1.87 11.39 -9.19
C ARG A 130 2.13 10.20 -10.10
N LEU A 131 1.54 9.03 -9.83
CA LEU A 131 1.64 7.88 -10.72
C LEU A 131 0.91 8.13 -12.03
N LEU A 132 -0.24 8.80 -11.99
CA LEU A 132 -1.01 9.18 -13.18
C LEU A 132 -0.33 10.27 -14.04
N ASP A 133 0.54 11.09 -13.45
CA ASP A 133 1.32 12.12 -14.17
C ASP A 133 2.56 11.53 -14.89
N ARG A 134 2.83 10.23 -14.75
CA ARG A 134 3.97 9.55 -15.36
C ARG A 134 3.60 8.99 -16.73
N ASP A 135 4.64 8.72 -17.55
CA ASP A 135 4.47 8.25 -18.94
C ASP A 135 4.54 6.72 -19.08
N GLU A 136 4.94 5.99 -18.04
CA GLU A 136 5.10 4.54 -18.09
C GLU A 136 3.75 3.85 -18.35
N THR A 137 3.77 2.83 -19.23
CA THR A 137 2.56 2.12 -19.64
C THR A 137 2.11 1.09 -18.62
N VAL A 138 3.05 0.33 -18.03
CA VAL A 138 2.77 -0.70 -17.02
C VAL A 138 3.62 -0.46 -15.79
N THR A 139 2.97 -0.04 -14.70
CA THR A 139 3.61 0.25 -13.42
C THR A 139 3.20 -0.76 -12.35
N LEU A 140 4.18 -1.43 -11.75
CA LEU A 140 3.98 -2.22 -10.54
C LEU A 140 4.18 -1.32 -9.31
N VAL A 141 3.26 -1.39 -8.36
CA VAL A 141 3.31 -0.63 -7.10
C VAL A 141 3.26 -1.58 -5.91
N VAL A 142 4.37 -1.71 -5.20
CA VAL A 142 4.46 -2.53 -3.99
C VAL A 142 4.32 -1.61 -2.78
N CYS A 143 3.19 -1.71 -2.09
CA CYS A 143 2.88 -0.86 -0.95
C CYS A 143 2.23 -1.66 0.21
N HIS A 144 1.27 -1.10 0.90
CA HIS A 144 0.69 -1.61 2.13
C HIS A 144 -0.81 -1.88 1.97
N GLU A 145 -1.42 -2.42 3.02
CA GLU A 145 -2.84 -2.75 3.04
C GLU A 145 -3.72 -1.51 2.86
N ILE A 146 -3.47 -0.45 3.62
CA ILE A 146 -4.36 0.72 3.69
C ILE A 146 -4.47 1.45 2.36
N PRO A 147 -3.39 1.82 1.65
CA PRO A 147 -3.51 2.52 0.36
C PRO A 147 -4.26 1.69 -0.69
N ILE A 148 -4.08 0.36 -0.72
CA ILE A 148 -4.79 -0.51 -1.68
C ILE A 148 -6.27 -0.61 -1.32
N ARG A 149 -6.59 -0.83 -0.04
CA ARG A 149 -7.97 -0.88 0.46
C ARG A 149 -8.73 0.40 0.13
N TYR A 150 -8.10 1.55 0.37
CA TYR A 150 -8.70 2.84 0.05
C TYR A 150 -8.91 3.02 -1.45
N ALA A 151 -7.93 2.63 -2.26
CA ALA A 151 -8.07 2.70 -3.72
C ALA A 151 -9.23 1.83 -4.23
N LEU A 152 -9.36 0.59 -3.74
CA LEU A 152 -10.44 -0.32 -4.13
C LEU A 152 -11.82 0.23 -3.75
N ASN A 153 -11.97 0.67 -2.50
CA ASN A 153 -13.26 1.17 -2.00
C ASN A 153 -13.66 2.47 -2.71
N ALA A 154 -12.75 3.41 -2.87
CA ALA A 154 -13.02 4.67 -3.57
C ALA A 154 -13.30 4.45 -5.06
N ALA A 155 -12.56 3.58 -5.75
CA ALA A 155 -12.80 3.24 -7.15
C ALA A 155 -14.17 2.59 -7.38
N ALA A 156 -14.64 1.82 -6.39
CA ALA A 156 -15.97 1.20 -6.40
C ALA A 156 -17.12 2.18 -6.07
N GLY A 157 -16.80 3.45 -5.74
CA GLY A 157 -17.80 4.45 -5.36
C GLY A 157 -18.37 4.26 -3.96
N SER A 158 -17.62 3.60 -3.05
CA SER A 158 -18.03 3.47 -1.66
C SER A 158 -18.07 4.83 -0.97
N ASP A 159 -18.96 4.99 -0.01
CA ASP A 159 -19.04 6.12 0.92
C ASP A 159 -18.06 6.00 2.10
N SER A 160 -17.31 4.90 2.16
CA SER A 160 -16.31 4.61 3.19
C SER A 160 -15.01 4.08 2.60
N LEU A 161 -13.88 4.57 3.08
CA LEU A 161 -12.56 4.05 2.73
C LEU A 161 -12.21 2.72 3.41
N ASP A 162 -12.94 2.34 4.45
CA ASP A 162 -12.71 1.13 5.24
C ASP A 162 -13.63 -0.04 4.86
N ALA A 163 -14.57 0.15 3.92
CA ALA A 163 -15.55 -0.85 3.47
C ALA A 163 -15.92 -0.65 1.98
N PRO A 164 -16.37 -1.69 1.26
CA PRO A 164 -16.53 -3.09 1.67
C PRO A 164 -15.24 -3.91 1.72
N ALA A 165 -14.17 -3.51 0.99
CA ALA A 165 -12.89 -4.20 1.09
C ALA A 165 -12.26 -3.96 2.47
N HIS A 166 -12.04 -5.03 3.24
CA HIS A 166 -11.51 -4.95 4.61
C HIS A 166 -10.10 -5.50 4.74
N GLU A 167 -9.80 -6.57 4.03
CA GLU A 167 -8.50 -7.26 4.08
C GLU A 167 -7.88 -7.32 2.69
N ILE A 168 -6.61 -6.98 2.63
CA ILE A 168 -5.81 -7.05 1.40
C ILE A 168 -4.75 -8.13 1.59
N PRO A 169 -4.85 -9.26 0.89
CA PRO A 169 -3.86 -10.33 0.99
C PRO A 169 -2.47 -9.85 0.56
N ASN A 170 -1.44 -10.39 1.22
CA ASN A 170 -0.04 -10.16 0.85
C ASN A 170 0.26 -10.72 -0.55
N ALA A 171 1.15 -10.09 -1.31
CA ALA A 171 1.62 -10.51 -2.63
C ALA A 171 0.49 -10.88 -3.61
N THR A 172 -0.64 -10.18 -3.53
CA THR A 172 -1.79 -10.36 -4.43
C THR A 172 -1.93 -9.11 -5.30
N PRO A 173 -2.00 -9.25 -6.65
CA PRO A 173 -2.11 -8.11 -7.54
C PRO A 173 -3.54 -7.60 -7.67
N PHE A 174 -3.69 -6.28 -7.63
CA PHE A 174 -4.93 -5.55 -7.92
C PHE A 174 -4.69 -4.63 -9.11
N LEU A 175 -5.53 -4.75 -10.13
CA LEU A 175 -5.34 -4.07 -11.41
C LEU A 175 -6.20 -2.82 -11.51
N PHE A 176 -5.58 -1.72 -11.86
CA PHE A 176 -6.24 -0.44 -12.12
C PHE A 176 -5.81 0.06 -13.50
N ASP A 177 -6.75 0.44 -14.32
CA ASP A 177 -6.47 1.30 -15.45
C ASP A 177 -6.39 2.78 -14.99
N GLU A 178 -6.05 3.64 -15.93
CA GLU A 178 -5.88 5.06 -15.68
C GLU A 178 -7.15 5.73 -15.11
N GLU A 179 -8.31 5.40 -15.67
CA GLU A 179 -9.59 5.97 -15.24
C GLU A 179 -9.97 5.50 -13.82
N THR A 180 -9.79 4.22 -13.57
CA THR A 180 -10.09 3.62 -12.27
C THR A 180 -9.17 4.15 -11.17
N LEU A 181 -7.87 4.32 -11.45
CA LEU A 181 -6.93 4.89 -10.49
C LEU A 181 -7.18 6.39 -10.24
N ALA A 182 -7.57 7.15 -11.28
CA ALA A 182 -7.97 8.55 -11.13
C ALA A 182 -9.21 8.68 -10.24
N ARG A 183 -10.25 7.87 -10.50
CA ARG A 183 -11.46 7.80 -9.68
C ARG A 183 -11.16 7.41 -8.23
N ALA A 184 -10.20 6.48 -8.02
CA ALA A 184 -9.73 6.13 -6.68
C ALA A 184 -9.10 7.33 -5.97
N ALA A 185 -8.20 8.05 -6.64
CA ALA A 185 -7.54 9.22 -6.06
C ALA A 185 -8.55 10.32 -5.67
N ASP A 186 -9.50 10.61 -6.54
CA ASP A 186 -10.55 11.62 -6.29
C ASP A 186 -11.47 11.21 -5.13
N GLY A 187 -11.88 9.95 -5.09
CA GLY A 187 -12.74 9.41 -4.02
C GLY A 187 -12.02 9.40 -2.66
N ILE A 188 -10.75 9.00 -2.62
CA ILE A 188 -9.95 9.04 -1.39
C ILE A 188 -9.83 10.47 -0.88
N GLU A 189 -9.51 11.43 -1.74
CA GLU A 189 -9.40 12.83 -1.33
C GLU A 189 -10.73 13.38 -0.82
N ALA A 190 -11.84 13.06 -1.50
CA ALA A 190 -13.17 13.50 -1.09
C ALA A 190 -13.56 12.98 0.31
N LEU A 191 -13.27 11.69 0.58
CA LEU A 191 -13.61 11.01 1.84
C LEU A 191 -12.62 11.28 2.99
N SER A 192 -11.47 11.91 2.70
CA SER A 192 -10.43 12.27 3.69
C SER A 192 -10.38 13.78 3.96
N ARG A 193 -11.40 14.55 3.57
CA ARG A 193 -11.44 15.99 3.84
C ARG A 193 -11.66 16.25 5.33
N PRO A 194 -11.01 17.27 5.90
CA PRO A 194 -11.36 17.75 7.24
C PRO A 194 -12.85 18.16 7.27
N SER A 195 -13.54 17.73 8.30
CA SER A 195 -14.93 18.15 8.58
C SER A 195 -14.98 19.61 8.92
#